data_ac86d0e3b6259f632831dd86b8bdc27a
#
_entry.id   ac86d0e3b6259f632831dd86b8bdc27a
#
_cell.length_a   1.000
_cell.length_b   1.000
_cell.length_c   1.000
_cell.angle_alpha   90.00
_cell.angle_beta   90.00
_cell.angle_gamma   90.00
#
_symmetry.space_group_name_H-M   'P 1'
#
loop_
_entity.id
_entity.type
_entity.pdbx_description
1 polymer ?
#
loop_
_entity_poly.entity_id
_entity_poly.type
_entity_poly.pdbx_seq_one_letter_code
_entity_poly.pdbx_strand_id
1 'polypeptide(L)'
;MGKIRIGIVGYGNIGRGVEQSIKRNDDMELKAVFTRRDPASVKIQTEGAEVKHFDDMEAMKDDIDVMILCGGSATDLPVIGPKVAASFNTIDSFDTHAKIPEYFANVDKAAKEGKNVSIISVGWDPGMFSLNRLYAESILVQGSTYTFWGKGVSQGHSDAIRRIEGVKNGIQYTVPIEAAVDQVRSGSEPELTTRQKHLRECYVVAEEGADKAAIEEAIKTMPNYFDEYDTTVTFITEEELKENHSKMPHGGFVIRTGETGCEGNKHVIEYSLKLDSNPEFTGSVLVAYARAAHRLSKKGESGARSVFDIAPAMLFQKTPEELRASML
;
A
#
# COMPACT_ATOMS: atom_id res chain seq x y z
N MET A 1 -4.80 29.55 6.34
CA MET A 1 -4.40 28.52 7.31
C MET A 1 -2.94 28.20 7.02
N GLY A 2 -2.12 27.89 8.07
CA GLY A 2 -0.77 27.41 7.84
C GLY A 2 -0.77 26.05 7.14
N LYS A 3 0.37 25.67 6.55
CA LYS A 3 0.53 24.34 5.94
C LYS A 3 0.51 23.23 7.01
N ILE A 4 0.03 22.05 6.65
CA ILE A 4 0.12 20.86 7.48
C ILE A 4 1.57 20.39 7.50
N ARG A 5 2.15 20.29 8.68
CA ARG A 5 3.55 19.96 8.90
C ARG A 5 3.72 18.44 9.01
N ILE A 6 4.42 17.85 8.04
CA ILE A 6 4.58 16.40 7.90
C ILE A 6 5.96 15.96 8.35
N GLY A 7 6.01 14.88 9.14
CA GLY A 7 7.19 14.06 9.37
C GLY A 7 7.08 12.72 8.65
N ILE A 8 8.19 12.19 8.14
CA ILE A 8 8.28 10.86 7.51
C ILE A 8 9.13 9.96 8.40
N VAL A 9 8.64 8.79 8.76
CA VAL A 9 9.41 7.76 9.46
C VAL A 9 9.76 6.63 8.49
N GLY A 10 11.06 6.50 8.18
CA GLY A 10 11.56 5.56 7.18
C GLY A 10 11.62 6.18 5.77
N TYR A 11 12.81 6.12 5.16
CA TYR A 11 13.06 6.73 3.86
C TYR A 11 13.54 5.67 2.85
N GLY A 12 12.65 4.72 2.57
CA GLY A 12 12.72 3.73 1.50
C GLY A 12 11.96 4.19 0.25
N ASN A 13 11.46 3.24 -0.53
CA ASN A 13 10.69 3.55 -1.75
C ASN A 13 9.42 4.34 -1.44
N ILE A 14 8.65 3.93 -0.42
CA ILE A 14 7.43 4.63 -0.01
C ILE A 14 7.76 6.01 0.56
N GLY A 15 8.77 6.14 1.44
CA GLY A 15 9.16 7.44 2.00
C GLY A 15 9.57 8.46 0.94
N ARG A 16 10.28 8.03 -0.10
CA ARG A 16 10.58 8.86 -1.27
C ARG A 16 9.30 9.25 -2.03
N GLY A 17 8.37 8.31 -2.21
CA GLY A 17 7.07 8.60 -2.84
C GLY A 17 6.25 9.61 -2.03
N VAL A 18 6.25 9.50 -0.70
CA VAL A 18 5.59 10.45 0.20
C VAL A 18 6.20 11.85 0.06
N GLU A 19 7.52 11.97 0.07
CA GLU A 19 8.20 13.27 -0.13
C GLU A 19 7.80 13.90 -1.47
N GLN A 20 7.81 13.13 -2.56
CA GLN A 20 7.40 13.63 -3.88
C GLN A 20 5.93 14.06 -3.90
N SER A 21 5.07 13.34 -3.20
CA SER A 21 3.65 13.69 -3.10
C SER A 21 3.43 14.98 -2.30
N ILE A 22 4.14 15.16 -1.17
CA ILE A 22 4.05 16.38 -0.37
C ILE A 22 4.39 17.62 -1.22
N LYS A 23 5.40 17.56 -2.07
CA LYS A 23 5.79 18.67 -2.97
C LYS A 23 4.69 19.09 -3.95
N ARG A 24 3.72 18.21 -4.23
CA ARG A 24 2.58 18.48 -5.12
C ARG A 24 1.31 18.92 -4.36
N ASN A 25 1.39 19.05 -3.04
CA ASN A 25 0.29 19.44 -2.18
C ASN A 25 0.61 20.77 -1.49
N ASP A 26 0.08 21.87 -2.01
CA ASP A 26 0.39 23.25 -1.55
C ASP A 26 -0.02 23.52 -0.10
N ASP A 27 -0.94 22.72 0.44
CA ASP A 27 -1.41 22.79 1.83
C ASP A 27 -0.54 22.02 2.83
N MET A 28 0.57 21.41 2.36
CA MET A 28 1.49 20.62 3.18
C MET A 28 2.93 21.06 3.06
N GLU A 29 3.73 20.73 4.06
CA GLU A 29 5.19 20.90 4.03
C GLU A 29 5.88 19.76 4.77
N LEU A 30 7.01 19.29 4.23
CA LEU A 30 7.87 18.32 4.90
C LEU A 30 8.76 19.06 5.91
N LYS A 31 8.71 18.66 7.18
CA LYS A 31 9.57 19.21 8.25
C LYS A 31 10.78 18.34 8.50
N ALA A 32 10.58 17.03 8.60
CA ALA A 32 11.67 16.11 8.88
C ALA A 32 11.44 14.71 8.33
N VAL A 33 12.57 14.03 8.10
CA VAL A 33 12.63 12.59 7.81
C VAL A 33 13.38 11.91 8.94
N PHE A 34 12.78 10.91 9.57
CA PHE A 34 13.36 10.14 10.65
C PHE A 34 13.82 8.76 10.15
N THR A 35 15.04 8.38 10.50
CA THR A 35 15.67 7.14 10.04
C THR A 35 16.40 6.44 11.19
N ARG A 36 16.44 5.09 11.15
CA ARG A 36 17.31 4.29 12.04
C ARG A 36 18.72 4.12 11.50
N ARG A 37 18.95 4.50 10.24
CA ARG A 37 20.28 4.56 9.64
C ARG A 37 20.97 5.86 10.07
N ASP A 38 22.26 5.96 9.81
CA ASP A 38 22.95 7.24 9.94
C ASP A 38 22.23 8.33 9.13
N PRO A 39 21.72 9.41 9.76
CA PRO A 39 21.05 10.51 9.06
C PRO A 39 21.87 11.10 7.91
N ALA A 40 23.21 11.18 8.05
CA ALA A 40 24.09 11.68 7.01
C ALA A 40 24.09 10.83 5.73
N SER A 41 23.71 9.55 5.84
CA SER A 41 23.59 8.63 4.71
C SER A 41 22.28 8.80 3.90
N VAL A 42 21.31 9.55 4.42
CA VAL A 42 20.00 9.73 3.81
C VAL A 42 19.93 11.07 3.08
N LYS A 43 19.72 11.01 1.77
CA LYS A 43 19.60 12.22 0.92
C LYS A 43 18.15 12.44 0.56
N ILE A 44 17.56 13.49 1.08
CA ILE A 44 16.22 13.98 0.75
C ILE A 44 16.31 15.06 -0.35
N GLN A 45 15.18 15.36 -0.99
CA GLN A 45 15.11 16.34 -2.09
C GLN A 45 14.46 17.66 -1.68
N THR A 46 13.83 17.72 -0.49
CA THR A 46 13.11 18.90 -0.01
C THR A 46 14.08 19.80 0.74
N GLU A 47 14.33 20.98 0.18
CA GLU A 47 15.15 21.99 0.85
C GLU A 47 14.48 22.47 2.14
N GLY A 48 15.29 22.66 3.19
CA GLY A 48 14.83 23.13 4.50
C GLY A 48 14.20 22.06 5.40
N ALA A 49 13.97 20.83 4.90
CA ALA A 49 13.59 19.71 5.74
C ALA A 49 14.83 19.07 6.38
N GLU A 50 14.67 18.54 7.59
CA GLU A 50 15.77 17.95 8.34
C GLU A 50 15.76 16.41 8.19
N VAL A 51 16.94 15.79 8.25
CA VAL A 51 17.08 14.34 8.43
C VAL A 51 17.62 14.09 9.84
N LYS A 52 16.87 13.33 10.64
CA LYS A 52 17.19 13.05 12.05
C LYS A 52 17.17 11.55 12.35
N HIS A 53 17.82 11.18 13.44
CA HIS A 53 17.69 9.81 13.94
C HIS A 53 16.26 9.58 14.47
N PHE A 54 15.79 8.35 14.38
CA PHE A 54 14.43 7.98 14.82
C PHE A 54 14.16 8.35 16.29
N ASP A 55 15.15 8.22 17.14
CA ASP A 55 15.02 8.51 18.56
C ASP A 55 14.89 10.01 18.91
N ASP A 56 15.22 10.89 17.93
CA ASP A 56 15.12 12.34 18.10
C ASP A 56 13.72 12.89 17.76
N MET A 57 12.76 12.05 17.36
CA MET A 57 11.45 12.50 16.88
C MET A 57 10.65 13.28 17.95
N GLU A 58 10.75 12.89 19.21
CA GLU A 58 10.02 13.54 20.32
C GLU A 58 10.40 15.02 20.49
N ALA A 59 11.63 15.40 20.16
CA ALA A 59 12.08 16.79 20.19
C ALA A 59 11.38 17.69 19.16
N MET A 60 10.73 17.09 18.14
CA MET A 60 9.99 17.81 17.11
C MET A 60 8.45 17.69 17.26
N LYS A 61 7.96 17.32 18.43
CA LYS A 61 6.53 17.08 18.66
C LYS A 61 5.68 18.32 18.34
N ASP A 62 6.15 19.49 18.65
CA ASP A 62 5.44 20.76 18.41
C ASP A 62 5.59 21.25 16.97
N ASP A 63 6.52 20.70 16.19
CA ASP A 63 6.82 21.10 14.81
C ASP A 63 6.14 20.22 13.76
N ILE A 64 5.53 19.10 14.17
CA ILE A 64 4.94 18.12 13.27
C ILE A 64 3.47 17.89 13.62
N ASP A 65 2.59 18.04 12.62
CA ASP A 65 1.15 17.79 12.79
C ASP A 65 0.78 16.32 12.54
N VAL A 66 1.47 15.65 11.60
CA VAL A 66 1.21 14.25 11.23
C VAL A 66 2.52 13.56 10.85
N MET A 67 2.73 12.34 11.36
CA MET A 67 3.80 11.43 10.96
C MET A 67 3.29 10.41 9.96
N ILE A 68 3.97 10.25 8.83
CA ILE A 68 3.71 9.18 7.85
C ILE A 68 4.76 8.08 8.03
N LEU A 69 4.29 6.87 8.39
CA LEU A 69 5.14 5.74 8.72
C LEU A 69 5.35 4.87 7.48
N CYS A 70 6.58 4.83 6.98
CA CYS A 70 6.98 4.16 5.74
C CYS A 70 7.84 2.91 5.99
N GLY A 71 7.67 2.27 7.15
CA GLY A 71 8.33 1.03 7.53
C GLY A 71 7.67 -0.20 6.90
N GLY A 72 8.37 -1.33 6.94
CA GLY A 72 7.85 -2.62 6.46
C GLY A 72 6.76 -3.18 7.40
N SER A 73 5.69 -3.73 6.81
CA SER A 73 4.56 -4.27 7.56
C SER A 73 4.91 -5.51 8.39
N ALA A 74 5.86 -6.33 7.91
CA ALA A 74 6.18 -7.59 8.59
C ALA A 74 6.95 -7.38 9.91
N THR A 75 7.81 -6.36 9.99
CA THR A 75 8.79 -6.21 11.08
C THR A 75 8.80 -4.83 11.72
N ASP A 76 8.61 -3.77 10.96
CA ASP A 76 8.77 -2.41 11.45
C ASP A 76 7.47 -1.85 12.06
N LEU A 77 6.40 -1.79 11.27
CA LEU A 77 5.15 -1.15 11.66
C LEU A 77 4.53 -1.74 12.94
N PRO A 78 4.55 -3.07 13.20
CA PRO A 78 4.02 -3.62 14.45
C PRO A 78 4.66 -3.03 15.71
N VAL A 79 5.92 -2.60 15.62
CA VAL A 79 6.68 -2.02 16.74
C VAL A 79 6.59 -0.50 16.76
N ILE A 80 6.85 0.14 15.60
CA ILE A 80 6.94 1.61 15.54
C ILE A 80 5.56 2.27 15.48
N GLY A 81 4.55 1.61 14.91
CA GLY A 81 3.20 2.16 14.79
C GLY A 81 2.62 2.59 16.13
N PRO A 82 2.43 1.69 17.11
CA PRO A 82 1.95 2.07 18.44
C PRO A 82 2.87 3.06 19.16
N LYS A 83 4.20 2.91 19.03
CA LYS A 83 5.18 3.82 19.65
C LYS A 83 5.00 5.25 19.19
N VAL A 84 4.88 5.48 17.87
CA VAL A 84 4.74 6.83 17.29
C VAL A 84 3.32 7.38 17.53
N ALA A 85 2.29 6.54 17.45
CA ALA A 85 0.90 6.92 17.70
C ALA A 85 0.65 7.48 19.11
N ALA A 86 1.46 7.06 20.09
CA ALA A 86 1.39 7.61 21.46
C ALA A 86 1.75 9.11 21.53
N SER A 87 2.56 9.61 20.59
CA SER A 87 3.05 10.99 20.62
C SER A 87 2.55 11.86 19.46
N PHE A 88 2.19 11.26 18.31
CA PHE A 88 1.84 11.95 17.08
C PHE A 88 0.56 11.41 16.44
N ASN A 89 -0.11 12.24 15.64
CA ASN A 89 -1.05 11.70 14.65
C ASN A 89 -0.26 10.91 13.61
N THR A 90 -0.75 9.74 13.20
CA THR A 90 -0.02 8.85 12.29
C THR A 90 -0.84 8.36 11.12
N ILE A 91 -0.15 8.08 10.02
CA ILE A 91 -0.65 7.34 8.85
C ILE A 91 0.34 6.24 8.54
N ASP A 92 -0.14 5.04 8.21
CA ASP A 92 0.70 3.94 7.74
C ASP A 92 0.04 3.13 6.63
N SER A 93 0.85 2.31 5.97
CA SER A 93 0.43 1.38 4.92
C SER A 93 0.56 -0.09 5.35
N PHE A 94 0.19 -0.41 6.57
CA PHE A 94 0.26 -1.78 7.08
C PHE A 94 -0.62 -2.73 6.25
N ASP A 95 0.00 -3.76 5.66
CA ASP A 95 -0.64 -4.66 4.67
C ASP A 95 -0.57 -6.16 5.03
N THR A 96 -0.15 -6.52 6.24
CA THR A 96 -0.21 -7.90 6.71
C THR A 96 -1.64 -8.24 7.11
N HIS A 97 -2.49 -8.56 6.12
CA HIS A 97 -3.95 -8.66 6.23
C HIS A 97 -4.43 -9.43 7.46
N ALA A 98 -3.88 -10.62 7.72
CA ALA A 98 -4.28 -11.45 8.85
C ALA A 98 -4.02 -10.81 10.24
N LYS A 99 -3.13 -9.81 10.31
CA LYS A 99 -2.75 -9.12 11.55
C LYS A 99 -3.33 -7.72 11.69
N ILE A 100 -4.12 -7.25 10.72
CA ILE A 100 -4.73 -5.91 10.79
C ILE A 100 -5.58 -5.71 12.04
N PRO A 101 -6.44 -6.67 12.48
CA PRO A 101 -7.23 -6.45 13.69
C PRO A 101 -6.38 -6.27 14.96
N GLU A 102 -5.33 -7.07 15.13
CA GLU A 102 -4.40 -6.96 16.26
C GLU A 102 -3.63 -5.65 16.22
N TYR A 103 -3.09 -5.30 15.05
CA TYR A 103 -2.37 -4.06 14.83
C TYR A 103 -3.24 -2.84 15.12
N PHE A 104 -4.49 -2.84 14.62
CA PHE A 104 -5.47 -1.79 14.92
C PHE A 104 -5.66 -1.60 16.41
N ALA A 105 -5.89 -2.68 17.16
CA ALA A 105 -6.12 -2.61 18.61
C ALA A 105 -4.92 -2.00 19.36
N ASN A 106 -3.69 -2.37 18.98
CA ASN A 106 -2.47 -1.85 19.58
C ASN A 106 -2.26 -0.37 19.29
N VAL A 107 -2.48 0.06 18.05
CA VAL A 107 -2.38 1.47 17.63
C VAL A 107 -3.51 2.30 18.25
N ASP A 108 -4.74 1.78 18.31
CA ASP A 108 -5.89 2.47 18.89
C ASP A 108 -5.67 2.80 20.37
N LYS A 109 -5.19 1.83 21.12
CA LYS A 109 -4.85 2.03 22.53
C LYS A 109 -3.82 3.16 22.69
N ALA A 110 -2.71 3.09 21.98
CA ALA A 110 -1.63 4.06 22.06
C ALA A 110 -2.07 5.47 21.62
N ALA A 111 -2.82 5.55 20.52
CA ALA A 111 -3.33 6.80 19.99
C ALA A 111 -4.34 7.47 20.94
N LYS A 112 -5.22 6.70 21.60
CA LYS A 112 -6.16 7.20 22.62
C LYS A 112 -5.44 7.73 23.85
N GLU A 113 -4.45 7.00 24.35
CA GLU A 113 -3.61 7.42 25.48
C GLU A 113 -2.87 8.73 25.16
N GLY A 114 -2.34 8.86 23.93
CA GLY A 114 -1.67 10.06 23.43
C GLY A 114 -2.60 11.19 22.98
N LYS A 115 -3.91 10.97 22.93
CA LYS A 115 -4.92 11.88 22.34
C LYS A 115 -4.63 12.25 20.88
N ASN A 116 -4.09 11.31 20.14
CA ASN A 116 -3.74 11.43 18.72
C ASN A 116 -4.71 10.65 17.83
N VAL A 117 -4.74 10.97 16.54
CA VAL A 117 -5.45 10.22 15.51
C VAL A 117 -4.46 9.39 14.72
N SER A 118 -4.77 8.11 14.54
CA SER A 118 -3.97 7.22 13.69
C SER A 118 -4.86 6.60 12.62
N ILE A 119 -4.46 6.68 11.34
CA ILE A 119 -5.18 5.99 10.26
C ILE A 119 -4.27 4.92 9.70
N ILE A 120 -4.67 3.66 9.86
CA ILE A 120 -3.86 2.50 9.51
C ILE A 120 -4.27 1.86 8.20
N SER A 121 -3.37 1.05 7.63
CA SER A 121 -3.63 0.23 6.43
C SER A 121 -4.10 1.05 5.24
N VAL A 122 -3.46 2.21 5.06
CA VAL A 122 -3.73 3.15 3.98
C VAL A 122 -2.86 2.85 2.77
N GLY A 123 -3.50 2.61 1.63
CA GLY A 123 -2.83 2.33 0.37
C GLY A 123 -3.86 2.10 -0.72
N TRP A 124 -3.44 1.41 -1.79
CA TRP A 124 -4.39 1.03 -2.82
C TRP A 124 -5.02 -0.35 -2.53
N ASP A 125 -4.28 -1.31 -1.91
CA ASP A 125 -4.83 -2.57 -1.38
C ASP A 125 -3.91 -3.13 -0.27
N PRO A 126 -4.29 -3.04 1.00
CA PRO A 126 -5.55 -2.47 1.53
C PRO A 126 -5.66 -0.94 1.34
N GLY A 127 -6.88 -0.45 1.33
CA GLY A 127 -7.21 0.97 1.18
C GLY A 127 -8.24 1.24 0.10
N MET A 128 -7.83 1.73 -1.08
CA MET A 128 -8.75 2.09 -2.15
C MET A 128 -9.57 0.88 -2.65
N PHE A 129 -8.93 -0.28 -2.86
CA PHE A 129 -9.64 -1.50 -3.25
C PHE A 129 -10.59 -1.97 -2.14
N SER A 130 -10.20 -1.79 -0.87
CA SER A 130 -11.08 -2.12 0.26
C SER A 130 -12.35 -1.27 0.25
N LEU A 131 -12.24 0.04 -0.02
CA LEU A 131 -13.39 0.94 -0.19
C LEU A 131 -14.25 0.55 -1.40
N ASN A 132 -13.61 0.19 -2.52
CA ASN A 132 -14.36 -0.22 -3.70
C ASN A 132 -15.11 -1.54 -3.50
N ARG A 133 -14.52 -2.51 -2.79
CA ARG A 133 -15.24 -3.72 -2.35
C ARG A 133 -16.44 -3.35 -1.48
N LEU A 134 -16.24 -2.52 -0.45
CA LEU A 134 -17.30 -2.08 0.45
C LEU A 134 -18.46 -1.41 -0.31
N TYR A 135 -18.17 -0.42 -1.16
CA TYR A 135 -19.20 0.26 -1.93
C TYR A 135 -19.95 -0.69 -2.87
N ALA A 136 -19.23 -1.51 -3.60
CA ALA A 136 -19.83 -2.44 -4.55
C ALA A 136 -20.72 -3.49 -3.87
N GLU A 137 -20.27 -4.05 -2.75
CA GLU A 137 -21.06 -5.01 -1.95
C GLU A 137 -22.26 -4.37 -1.25
N SER A 138 -22.14 -3.11 -0.83
CA SER A 138 -23.27 -2.37 -0.24
C SER A 138 -24.37 -2.04 -1.25
N ILE A 139 -24.03 -1.92 -2.53
CA ILE A 139 -24.97 -1.58 -3.61
C ILE A 139 -25.56 -2.86 -4.22
N LEU A 140 -24.71 -3.82 -4.56
CA LEU A 140 -25.13 -5.12 -5.10
C LEU A 140 -25.03 -6.16 -3.97
N VAL A 141 -26.01 -6.20 -3.07
CA VAL A 141 -25.99 -7.05 -1.88
C VAL A 141 -25.90 -8.53 -2.23
N GLN A 142 -26.65 -8.96 -3.26
CA GLN A 142 -26.53 -10.30 -3.83
C GLN A 142 -25.55 -10.31 -4.99
N GLY A 143 -24.56 -11.22 -4.97
CA GLY A 143 -23.54 -11.32 -6.00
C GLY A 143 -22.18 -11.70 -5.46
N SER A 144 -21.16 -11.66 -6.32
CA SER A 144 -19.79 -12.08 -6.03
C SER A 144 -18.78 -10.99 -6.31
N THR A 145 -17.80 -10.83 -5.42
CA THR A 145 -16.70 -9.86 -5.58
C THR A 145 -15.39 -10.59 -5.89
N TYR A 146 -14.71 -10.10 -6.90
CA TYR A 146 -13.44 -10.63 -7.35
C TYR A 146 -12.36 -9.53 -7.28
N THR A 147 -11.19 -9.90 -6.80
CA THR A 147 -10.00 -9.04 -6.87
C THR A 147 -8.95 -9.75 -7.72
N PHE A 148 -8.47 -9.04 -8.75
CA PHE A 148 -7.35 -9.47 -9.57
C PHE A 148 -6.22 -8.44 -9.42
N TRP A 149 -5.04 -8.93 -9.05
CA TRP A 149 -3.85 -8.09 -8.91
C TRP A 149 -2.92 -8.24 -10.11
N GLY A 150 -2.36 -7.15 -10.54
CA GLY A 150 -1.33 -7.14 -11.58
C GLY A 150 -1.79 -6.45 -12.90
N LYS A 151 -0.96 -6.47 -13.95
CA LYS A 151 0.40 -7.00 -13.90
C LYS A 151 1.25 -6.13 -12.98
N GLY A 152 1.92 -6.73 -11.99
CA GLY A 152 2.66 -5.93 -11.03
C GLY A 152 3.69 -6.67 -10.20
N VAL A 153 4.70 -5.91 -9.76
CA VAL A 153 5.81 -6.41 -8.93
C VAL A 153 5.36 -6.62 -7.50
N SER A 154 5.44 -7.86 -7.01
CA SER A 154 5.29 -8.15 -5.59
C SER A 154 6.65 -8.10 -4.90
N GLN A 155 6.83 -7.13 -4.00
CA GLN A 155 8.10 -6.98 -3.26
C GLN A 155 8.34 -8.13 -2.30
N GLY A 156 7.30 -8.58 -1.57
CA GLY A 156 7.43 -9.69 -0.63
C GLY A 156 7.82 -11.01 -1.30
N HIS A 157 7.22 -11.33 -2.45
CA HIS A 157 7.59 -12.52 -3.23
C HIS A 157 9.00 -12.38 -3.85
N SER A 158 9.35 -11.19 -4.32
CA SER A 158 10.70 -10.92 -4.83
C SER A 158 11.76 -11.07 -3.73
N ASP A 159 11.46 -10.63 -2.51
CA ASP A 159 12.33 -10.82 -1.36
C ASP A 159 12.47 -12.29 -0.97
N ALA A 160 11.42 -13.08 -1.07
CA ALA A 160 11.47 -14.52 -0.82
C ALA A 160 12.38 -15.24 -1.83
N ILE A 161 12.30 -14.89 -3.11
CA ILE A 161 13.19 -15.41 -4.16
C ILE A 161 14.66 -15.07 -3.85
N ARG A 162 14.95 -13.83 -3.47
CA ARG A 162 16.34 -13.39 -3.17
C ARG A 162 16.98 -14.05 -1.96
N ARG A 163 16.20 -14.77 -1.13
CA ARG A 163 16.73 -15.52 0.03
C ARG A 163 17.07 -16.99 -0.30
N ILE A 164 16.76 -17.44 -1.51
CA ILE A 164 17.07 -18.80 -1.94
C ILE A 164 18.59 -18.88 -2.21
N GLU A 165 19.23 -19.95 -1.73
CA GLU A 165 20.65 -20.22 -1.96
C GLU A 165 20.95 -20.29 -3.47
N GLY A 166 22.03 -19.65 -3.91
CA GLY A 166 22.41 -19.56 -5.31
C GLY A 166 21.67 -18.47 -6.11
N VAL A 167 20.77 -17.70 -5.49
CA VAL A 167 20.11 -16.54 -6.12
C VAL A 167 20.86 -15.26 -5.77
N LYS A 168 21.41 -14.59 -6.78
CA LYS A 168 22.03 -13.28 -6.66
C LYS A 168 21.01 -12.15 -6.58
N ASN A 169 19.98 -12.22 -7.41
CA ASN A 169 18.89 -11.23 -7.46
C ASN A 169 17.64 -11.85 -8.10
N GLY A 170 16.47 -11.23 -7.88
CA GLY A 170 15.24 -11.71 -8.49
C GLY A 170 14.08 -10.78 -8.28
N ILE A 171 13.13 -10.83 -9.21
CA ILE A 171 11.88 -10.08 -9.20
C ILE A 171 10.72 -10.98 -9.61
N GLN A 172 9.58 -10.77 -9.01
CA GLN A 172 8.36 -11.52 -9.31
C GLN A 172 7.23 -10.57 -9.70
N TYR A 173 6.51 -10.95 -10.75
CA TYR A 173 5.28 -10.29 -11.20
C TYR A 173 4.06 -11.17 -10.94
N THR A 174 3.05 -10.58 -10.31
CA THR A 174 1.71 -11.15 -10.28
C THR A 174 0.98 -10.75 -11.57
N VAL A 175 0.42 -11.71 -12.27
CA VAL A 175 -0.25 -11.50 -13.56
C VAL A 175 -1.66 -12.08 -13.48
N PRO A 176 -2.72 -11.27 -13.67
CA PRO A 176 -4.08 -11.80 -13.72
C PRO A 176 -4.28 -12.65 -15.00
N ILE A 177 -5.07 -13.70 -14.88
CA ILE A 177 -5.45 -14.52 -16.04
C ILE A 177 -6.61 -13.82 -16.75
N GLU A 178 -6.34 -13.29 -17.94
CA GLU A 178 -7.31 -12.48 -18.71
C GLU A 178 -8.63 -13.22 -18.94
N ALA A 179 -8.59 -14.51 -19.25
CA ALA A 179 -9.81 -15.30 -19.42
C ALA A 179 -10.69 -15.33 -18.18
N ALA A 180 -10.10 -15.37 -16.97
CA ALA A 180 -10.85 -15.31 -15.74
C ALA A 180 -11.42 -13.90 -15.48
N VAL A 181 -10.65 -12.86 -15.80
CA VAL A 181 -11.11 -11.47 -15.72
C VAL A 181 -12.30 -11.24 -16.65
N ASP A 182 -12.20 -11.67 -17.92
CA ASP A 182 -13.25 -11.52 -18.92
C ASP A 182 -14.50 -12.32 -18.57
N GLN A 183 -14.33 -13.51 -18.02
CA GLN A 183 -15.45 -14.32 -17.52
C GLN A 183 -16.24 -13.57 -16.44
N VAL A 184 -15.55 -12.95 -15.48
CA VAL A 184 -16.22 -12.14 -14.44
C VAL A 184 -16.85 -10.89 -15.04
N ARG A 185 -16.17 -10.19 -15.95
CA ARG A 185 -16.70 -9.01 -16.65
C ARG A 185 -17.97 -9.29 -17.46
N SER A 186 -18.15 -10.53 -17.90
CA SER A 186 -19.39 -10.93 -18.60
C SER A 186 -20.62 -10.96 -17.67
N GLY A 187 -20.43 -10.73 -16.37
CA GLY A 187 -21.50 -10.82 -15.36
C GLY A 187 -21.75 -12.23 -14.83
N SER A 188 -20.85 -13.18 -15.16
CA SER A 188 -20.88 -14.51 -14.53
C SER A 188 -20.19 -14.52 -13.19
N GLU A 189 -20.56 -15.49 -12.35
CA GLU A 189 -20.07 -15.63 -10.98
C GLU A 189 -19.34 -16.96 -10.79
N PRO A 190 -18.17 -17.16 -11.46
CA PRO A 190 -17.44 -18.42 -11.37
C PRO A 190 -16.80 -18.60 -10.00
N GLU A 191 -16.74 -19.83 -9.51
CA GLU A 191 -15.82 -20.17 -8.42
C GLU A 191 -14.40 -20.28 -8.98
N LEU A 192 -13.51 -19.40 -8.55
CA LEU A 192 -12.14 -19.33 -9.02
C LEU A 192 -11.15 -19.58 -7.88
N THR A 193 -10.32 -20.59 -8.05
CA THR A 193 -9.16 -20.83 -7.18
C THR A 193 -8.08 -19.75 -7.37
N THR A 194 -7.13 -19.68 -6.45
CA THR A 194 -5.96 -18.79 -6.55
C THR A 194 -5.23 -18.99 -7.87
N ARG A 195 -4.99 -20.24 -8.27
CA ARG A 195 -4.33 -20.65 -9.51
C ARG A 195 -5.09 -20.23 -10.77
N GLN A 196 -6.42 -20.22 -10.72
CA GLN A 196 -7.26 -19.80 -11.85
C GLN A 196 -7.35 -18.27 -11.99
N LYS A 197 -6.99 -17.52 -10.96
CA LYS A 197 -7.01 -16.04 -10.99
C LYS A 197 -5.69 -15.42 -11.42
N HIS A 198 -4.56 -16.00 -11.03
CA HIS A 198 -3.26 -15.38 -11.21
C HIS A 198 -2.17 -16.36 -11.57
N LEU A 199 -1.24 -15.88 -12.40
CA LEU A 199 0.06 -16.48 -12.69
C LEU A 199 1.17 -15.77 -11.90
N ARG A 200 2.31 -16.43 -11.74
CA ARG A 200 3.56 -15.86 -11.25
C ARG A 200 4.63 -15.90 -12.33
N GLU A 201 5.17 -14.75 -12.68
CA GLU A 201 6.34 -14.64 -13.56
C GLU A 201 7.54 -14.19 -12.72
N CYS A 202 8.57 -15.04 -12.67
CA CYS A 202 9.79 -14.78 -11.91
C CYS A 202 10.96 -14.61 -12.87
N TYR A 203 11.73 -13.53 -12.70
CA TYR A 203 12.96 -13.28 -13.40
C TYR A 203 14.10 -13.32 -12.38
N VAL A 204 15.03 -14.24 -12.56
CA VAL A 204 16.02 -14.61 -11.55
C VAL A 204 17.43 -14.50 -12.09
N VAL A 205 18.30 -13.82 -11.36
CA VAL A 205 19.75 -13.81 -11.60
C VAL A 205 20.37 -14.84 -10.66
N ALA A 206 20.86 -15.93 -11.21
CA ALA A 206 21.55 -16.95 -10.45
C ALA A 206 23.03 -16.57 -10.22
N GLU A 207 23.62 -17.03 -9.12
CA GLU A 207 25.06 -16.98 -8.91
C GLU A 207 25.80 -17.87 -9.92
N GLU A 208 27.06 -17.56 -10.16
CA GLU A 208 27.92 -18.38 -11.07
C GLU A 208 28.04 -19.80 -10.55
N GLY A 209 27.74 -20.78 -11.40
CA GLY A 209 27.77 -22.20 -11.03
C GLY A 209 26.58 -22.71 -10.21
N ALA A 210 25.62 -21.90 -9.90
CA ALA A 210 24.42 -22.33 -9.15
C ALA A 210 23.56 -23.31 -9.94
N ASP A 211 22.93 -24.25 -9.24
CA ASP A 211 21.98 -25.21 -9.82
C ASP A 211 20.64 -24.52 -10.10
N LYS A 212 20.47 -24.10 -11.35
CA LYS A 212 19.22 -23.43 -11.81
C LYS A 212 17.98 -24.29 -11.66
N ALA A 213 18.10 -25.62 -11.80
CA ALA A 213 16.97 -26.51 -11.66
C ALA A 213 16.52 -26.61 -10.18
N ALA A 214 17.45 -26.65 -9.26
CA ALA A 214 17.16 -26.63 -7.84
C ALA A 214 16.54 -25.29 -7.40
N ILE A 215 17.01 -24.15 -7.93
CA ILE A 215 16.43 -22.82 -7.68
C ILE A 215 15.01 -22.75 -8.21
N GLU A 216 14.75 -23.21 -9.43
CA GLU A 216 13.41 -23.21 -10.04
C GLU A 216 12.45 -24.05 -9.21
N GLU A 217 12.83 -25.24 -8.80
CA GLU A 217 12.02 -26.12 -7.95
C GLU A 217 11.75 -25.47 -6.59
N ALA A 218 12.77 -24.90 -5.95
CA ALA A 218 12.61 -24.21 -4.66
C ALA A 218 11.64 -23.02 -4.74
N ILE A 219 11.63 -22.29 -5.87
CA ILE A 219 10.65 -21.22 -6.10
C ILE A 219 9.25 -21.81 -6.23
N LYS A 220 9.04 -22.74 -7.17
CA LYS A 220 7.71 -23.27 -7.53
C LYS A 220 7.01 -23.99 -6.38
N THR A 221 7.78 -24.58 -5.47
CA THR A 221 7.26 -25.34 -4.32
C THR A 221 7.23 -24.55 -3.02
N MET A 222 7.62 -23.28 -3.02
CA MET A 222 7.70 -22.46 -1.81
C MET A 222 6.32 -22.22 -1.20
N PRO A 223 6.06 -22.73 0.02
CA PRO A 223 4.76 -22.58 0.68
C PRO A 223 4.38 -21.11 0.93
N ASN A 224 3.10 -20.81 0.81
CA ASN A 224 2.49 -19.49 1.01
C ASN A 224 2.90 -18.41 0.00
N TYR A 225 3.78 -18.72 -0.96
CA TYR A 225 4.23 -17.77 -1.97
C TYR A 225 3.92 -18.22 -3.39
N PHE A 226 4.27 -19.48 -3.73
CA PHE A 226 4.25 -19.95 -5.12
C PHE A 226 3.52 -21.27 -5.33
N ASP A 227 3.42 -22.12 -4.33
CA ASP A 227 2.89 -23.48 -4.42
C ASP A 227 1.41 -23.56 -4.88
N GLU A 228 0.64 -22.51 -4.64
CA GLU A 228 -0.74 -22.38 -5.09
C GLU A 228 -0.92 -21.74 -6.47
N TYR A 229 0.19 -21.46 -7.19
CA TYR A 229 0.16 -20.73 -8.47
C TYR A 229 0.85 -21.49 -9.59
N ASP A 230 0.46 -21.22 -10.83
CA ASP A 230 1.29 -21.55 -12.00
C ASP A 230 2.39 -20.53 -12.10
N THR A 231 3.63 -21.00 -11.89
CA THR A 231 4.82 -20.17 -11.77
C THR A 231 5.80 -20.45 -12.89
N THR A 232 6.19 -19.41 -13.63
CA THR A 232 7.27 -19.45 -14.61
C THR A 232 8.52 -18.81 -14.04
N VAL A 233 9.66 -19.48 -14.18
CA VAL A 233 10.97 -18.98 -13.75
C VAL A 233 11.85 -18.79 -14.98
N THR A 234 12.30 -17.57 -15.23
CA THR A 234 13.20 -17.21 -16.31
C THR A 234 14.52 -16.72 -15.73
N PHE A 235 15.62 -17.38 -16.08
CA PHE A 235 16.94 -16.94 -15.67
C PHE A 235 17.48 -15.90 -16.64
N ILE A 236 17.88 -14.74 -16.12
CA ILE A 236 18.36 -13.59 -16.86
C ILE A 236 19.66 -13.06 -16.27
N THR A 237 20.32 -12.15 -16.97
CA THR A 237 21.51 -11.44 -16.46
C THR A 237 21.12 -10.30 -15.53
N GLU A 238 22.12 -9.78 -14.80
CA GLU A 238 21.91 -8.61 -13.92
C GLU A 238 21.64 -7.33 -14.72
N GLU A 239 22.24 -7.23 -15.92
CA GLU A 239 22.02 -6.15 -16.86
C GLU A 239 20.58 -6.17 -17.38
N GLU A 240 20.08 -7.33 -17.81
CA GLU A 240 18.69 -7.50 -18.25
C GLU A 240 17.70 -7.19 -17.12
N LEU A 241 17.99 -7.64 -15.89
CA LEU A 241 17.17 -7.32 -14.73
C LEU A 241 17.07 -5.81 -14.50
N LYS A 242 18.22 -5.12 -14.58
CA LYS A 242 18.31 -3.68 -14.39
C LYS A 242 17.63 -2.90 -15.52
N GLU A 243 17.79 -3.32 -16.76
CA GLU A 243 17.26 -2.65 -17.94
C GLU A 243 15.74 -2.82 -18.04
N ASN A 244 15.23 -4.05 -17.86
CA ASN A 244 13.84 -4.39 -18.16
C ASN A 244 12.93 -4.46 -16.92
N HIS A 245 13.50 -4.58 -15.72
CA HIS A 245 12.75 -4.87 -14.49
C HIS A 245 13.05 -3.93 -13.31
N SER A 246 13.65 -2.77 -13.57
CA SER A 246 13.98 -1.78 -12.52
C SER A 246 12.78 -0.98 -12.02
N LYS A 247 11.68 -0.96 -12.78
CA LYS A 247 10.45 -0.28 -12.41
C LYS A 247 9.60 -1.15 -11.49
N MET A 248 8.69 -0.52 -10.77
CA MET A 248 7.75 -1.18 -9.85
C MET A 248 6.29 -0.92 -10.25
N PRO A 249 5.87 -1.34 -11.48
CA PRO A 249 4.49 -1.22 -11.89
C PRO A 249 3.60 -2.14 -11.06
N HIS A 250 2.35 -1.76 -10.89
CA HIS A 250 1.33 -2.60 -10.27
C HIS A 250 -0.08 -2.17 -10.70
N GLY A 251 -1.08 -2.70 -10.03
CA GLY A 251 -2.49 -2.37 -10.24
C GLY A 251 -3.36 -3.60 -10.14
N GLY A 252 -4.52 -3.52 -10.77
CA GLY A 252 -5.46 -4.63 -10.79
C GLY A 252 -6.91 -4.18 -10.93
N PHE A 253 -7.82 -5.09 -10.58
CA PHE A 253 -9.25 -4.88 -10.70
C PHE A 253 -9.98 -5.32 -9.43
N VAL A 254 -10.98 -4.56 -9.02
CA VAL A 254 -12.07 -5.04 -8.16
C VAL A 254 -13.31 -5.09 -9.02
N ILE A 255 -13.89 -6.28 -9.19
CA ILE A 255 -15.08 -6.49 -10.00
C ILE A 255 -16.14 -7.10 -9.12
N ARG A 256 -17.31 -6.48 -9.05
CA ARG A 256 -18.51 -7.00 -8.41
C ARG A 256 -19.56 -7.29 -9.46
N THR A 257 -20.01 -8.52 -9.50
CA THR A 257 -21.19 -8.94 -10.26
C THR A 257 -22.34 -9.16 -9.31
N GLY A 258 -23.54 -8.90 -9.74
CA GLY A 258 -24.72 -9.11 -8.91
C GLY A 258 -26.01 -8.72 -9.60
N GLU A 259 -27.12 -8.92 -8.90
CA GLU A 259 -28.46 -8.66 -9.41
C GLU A 259 -29.18 -7.63 -8.54
N THR A 260 -30.14 -6.93 -9.14
CA THR A 260 -31.06 -6.03 -8.43
C THR A 260 -32.50 -6.31 -8.81
N GLY A 261 -33.43 -5.95 -7.90
CA GLY A 261 -34.87 -6.14 -8.12
C GLY A 261 -35.28 -7.61 -8.08
N CYS A 262 -36.46 -7.87 -8.64
CA CYS A 262 -37.08 -9.21 -8.65
C CYS A 262 -37.02 -9.89 -10.03
N GLU A 263 -36.51 -9.22 -11.05
CA GLU A 263 -36.50 -9.68 -12.44
C GLU A 263 -35.15 -10.23 -12.88
N GLY A 264 -34.14 -10.31 -11.96
CA GLY A 264 -32.82 -10.84 -12.26
C GLY A 264 -31.98 -9.93 -13.17
N ASN A 265 -32.15 -8.62 -13.04
CA ASN A 265 -31.33 -7.65 -13.78
C ASN A 265 -29.89 -7.70 -13.29
N LYS A 266 -28.97 -8.10 -14.18
CA LYS A 266 -27.56 -8.27 -13.89
C LYS A 266 -26.79 -6.97 -14.02
N HIS A 267 -25.88 -6.76 -13.11
CA HIS A 267 -24.99 -5.59 -13.07
C HIS A 267 -23.55 -6.00 -12.80
N VAL A 268 -22.62 -5.22 -13.35
CA VAL A 268 -21.20 -5.32 -13.09
C VAL A 268 -20.69 -3.96 -12.66
N ILE A 269 -20.03 -3.89 -11.51
CA ILE A 269 -19.27 -2.73 -11.06
C ILE A 269 -17.80 -3.11 -11.17
N GLU A 270 -17.02 -2.36 -11.93
CA GLU A 270 -15.58 -2.56 -12.05
C GLU A 270 -14.82 -1.29 -11.64
N TYR A 271 -13.82 -1.48 -10.80
CA TYR A 271 -12.81 -0.51 -10.49
C TYR A 271 -11.44 -1.03 -10.95
N SER A 272 -10.78 -0.26 -11.81
CA SER A 272 -9.50 -0.60 -12.39
C SER A 272 -8.42 0.38 -11.94
N LEU A 273 -7.24 -0.13 -11.62
CA LEU A 273 -6.08 0.65 -11.23
C LEU A 273 -4.85 0.18 -12.00
N LYS A 274 -4.15 1.14 -12.64
CA LYS A 274 -2.89 0.92 -13.33
C LYS A 274 -1.84 1.89 -12.81
N LEU A 275 -0.77 1.37 -12.25
CA LEU A 275 0.30 2.12 -11.61
C LEU A 275 1.62 1.90 -12.33
N ASP A 276 2.28 2.97 -12.75
CA ASP A 276 3.65 2.91 -13.26
C ASP A 276 4.66 2.78 -12.12
N SER A 277 4.30 3.29 -10.92
CA SER A 277 5.11 3.20 -9.70
C SER A 277 4.22 2.97 -8.48
N ASN A 278 4.20 1.74 -7.98
CA ASN A 278 3.46 1.38 -6.76
C ASN A 278 3.85 2.26 -5.54
N PRO A 279 5.15 2.43 -5.20
CA PRO A 279 5.49 3.19 -4.00
C PRO A 279 5.15 4.68 -4.10
N GLU A 280 5.24 5.30 -5.27
CA GLU A 280 4.86 6.71 -5.45
C GLU A 280 3.35 6.89 -5.32
N PHE A 281 2.56 5.98 -5.90
CA PHE A 281 1.12 6.02 -5.77
C PHE A 281 0.68 5.80 -4.33
N THR A 282 1.23 4.79 -3.65
CA THR A 282 0.98 4.55 -2.22
C THR A 282 1.33 5.78 -1.39
N GLY A 283 2.48 6.42 -1.67
CA GLY A 283 2.87 7.68 -1.04
C GLY A 283 1.83 8.78 -1.20
N SER A 284 1.24 8.90 -2.40
CA SER A 284 0.18 9.89 -2.66
C SER A 284 -1.11 9.58 -1.90
N VAL A 285 -1.47 8.31 -1.75
CA VAL A 285 -2.63 7.91 -0.92
C VAL A 285 -2.37 8.25 0.54
N LEU A 286 -1.20 7.92 1.08
CA LEU A 286 -0.81 8.26 2.47
C LEU A 286 -0.90 9.76 2.74
N VAL A 287 -0.42 10.60 1.83
CA VAL A 287 -0.48 12.08 1.94
C VAL A 287 -1.93 12.58 1.94
N ALA A 288 -2.81 12.02 1.12
CA ALA A 288 -4.24 12.38 1.15
C ALA A 288 -4.87 12.07 2.52
N TYR A 289 -4.57 10.91 3.10
CA TYR A 289 -5.08 10.53 4.42
C TYR A 289 -4.41 11.28 5.56
N ALA A 290 -3.17 11.77 5.41
CA ALA A 290 -2.54 12.67 6.39
C ALA A 290 -3.36 13.95 6.59
N ARG A 291 -3.95 14.49 5.53
CA ARG A 291 -4.90 15.61 5.61
C ARG A 291 -6.11 15.27 6.46
N ALA A 292 -6.67 14.08 6.29
CA ALA A 292 -7.80 13.61 7.10
C ALA A 292 -7.44 13.47 8.58
N ALA A 293 -6.29 12.88 8.91
CA ALA A 293 -5.83 12.75 10.29
C ALA A 293 -5.66 14.11 10.97
N HIS A 294 -5.03 15.07 10.28
CA HIS A 294 -4.90 16.44 10.77
C HIS A 294 -6.27 17.07 11.03
N ARG A 295 -7.23 16.95 10.10
CA ARG A 295 -8.59 17.50 10.25
C ARG A 295 -9.37 16.87 11.40
N LEU A 296 -9.23 15.56 11.62
CA LEU A 296 -9.85 14.85 12.74
C LEU A 296 -9.23 15.28 14.07
N SER A 297 -7.91 15.38 14.15
CA SER A 297 -7.20 15.87 15.32
C SER A 297 -7.62 17.30 15.70
N LYS A 298 -7.77 18.20 14.71
CA LYS A 298 -8.28 19.57 14.96
C LYS A 298 -9.73 19.62 15.46
N LYS A 299 -10.51 18.55 15.26
CA LYS A 299 -11.84 18.39 15.85
C LYS A 299 -11.82 17.78 17.26
N GLY A 300 -10.63 17.47 17.80
CA GLY A 300 -10.47 16.85 19.11
C GLY A 300 -10.72 15.34 19.12
N GLU A 301 -10.74 14.68 17.93
CA GLU A 301 -10.86 13.24 17.85
C GLU A 301 -9.52 12.55 18.18
N SER A 302 -9.59 11.29 18.63
CA SER A 302 -8.42 10.46 18.95
C SER A 302 -8.72 8.97 18.69
N GLY A 303 -7.65 8.16 18.70
CA GLY A 303 -7.71 6.71 18.47
C GLY A 303 -7.46 6.33 17.01
N ALA A 304 -7.45 5.02 16.76
CA ALA A 304 -7.23 4.50 15.42
C ALA A 304 -8.48 4.59 14.53
N ARG A 305 -8.26 4.68 13.25
CA ARG A 305 -9.25 4.62 12.17
C ARG A 305 -8.69 3.74 11.05
N SER A 306 -9.59 3.16 10.28
CA SER A 306 -9.31 2.57 8.98
C SER A 306 -9.76 3.51 7.85
N VAL A 307 -9.53 3.12 6.60
CA VAL A 307 -10.06 3.85 5.45
C VAL A 307 -11.59 3.92 5.44
N PHE A 308 -12.27 2.99 6.11
CA PHE A 308 -13.73 2.93 6.18
C PHE A 308 -14.34 4.02 7.06
N ASP A 309 -13.55 4.58 7.98
CA ASP A 309 -14.00 5.59 8.96
C ASP A 309 -13.80 7.02 8.46
N ILE A 310 -13.25 7.21 7.26
CA ILE A 310 -12.87 8.52 6.73
C ILE A 310 -13.85 8.99 5.67
N ALA A 311 -14.53 10.09 5.94
CA ALA A 311 -15.38 10.73 4.94
C ALA A 311 -14.53 11.22 3.74
N PRO A 312 -14.90 10.89 2.48
CA PRO A 312 -14.09 11.23 1.29
C PRO A 312 -13.72 12.72 1.18
N ALA A 313 -14.60 13.62 1.62
CA ALA A 313 -14.34 15.05 1.62
C ALA A 313 -13.16 15.48 2.51
N MET A 314 -12.74 14.64 3.47
CA MET A 314 -11.57 14.92 4.31
C MET A 314 -10.24 14.72 3.59
N LEU A 315 -10.24 14.00 2.48
CA LEU A 315 -9.02 13.64 1.73
C LEU A 315 -8.54 14.75 0.81
N PHE A 316 -9.45 15.65 0.38
CA PHE A 316 -9.15 16.62 -0.65
C PHE A 316 -8.91 18.03 -0.09
N GLN A 317 -8.16 18.86 -0.83
CA GLN A 317 -7.79 20.21 -0.38
C GLN A 317 -8.99 21.18 -0.36
N LYS A 318 -9.98 20.96 -1.23
CA LYS A 318 -11.18 21.82 -1.35
C LYS A 318 -12.07 21.76 -0.11
N THR A 319 -12.81 22.81 0.12
CA THR A 319 -13.86 22.87 1.12
C THR A 319 -15.07 22.00 0.70
N PRO A 320 -15.96 21.62 1.64
CA PRO A 320 -17.18 20.89 1.29
C PRO A 320 -18.06 21.65 0.29
N GLU A 321 -18.09 22.99 0.32
CA GLU A 321 -18.82 23.85 -0.62
C GLU A 321 -18.23 23.74 -2.03
N GLU A 322 -16.92 23.85 -2.16
CA GLU A 322 -16.23 23.72 -3.44
C GLU A 322 -16.37 22.31 -4.03
N LEU A 323 -16.35 21.27 -3.18
CA LEU A 323 -16.59 19.90 -3.62
C LEU A 323 -18.01 19.72 -4.19
N ARG A 324 -19.04 20.21 -3.49
CA ARG A 324 -20.40 20.16 -4.00
C ARG A 324 -20.56 20.91 -5.33
N ALA A 325 -19.92 22.05 -5.45
CA ALA A 325 -19.99 22.86 -6.66
C ALA A 325 -19.26 22.26 -7.86
N SER A 326 -18.21 21.42 -7.64
CA SER A 326 -17.35 20.92 -8.71
C SER A 326 -17.51 19.43 -9.01
N MET A 327 -18.14 18.64 -8.12
CA MET A 327 -18.19 17.19 -8.25
C MET A 327 -19.62 16.60 -8.14
N LEU A 328 -20.63 17.39 -7.77
CA LEU A 328 -22.04 17.05 -7.81
C LEU A 328 -22.77 17.90 -8.84
#